data_e7f089a2a725764e970f370c662ef577
#
_entry.id   e7f089a2a725764e970f370c662ef577
#
_cell.length_a   1.000
_cell.length_b   1.000
_cell.length_c   1.000
_cell.angle_alpha   90.00
_cell.angle_beta   90.00
_cell.angle_gamma   90.00
#
_symmetry.space_group_name_H-M   'P 1'
#
loop_
_entity.id
_entity.type
_entity.pdbx_description
1 polymer ?
#
loop_
_entity_poly.entity_id
_entity_poly.type
_entity_poly.pdbx_seq_one_letter_code
_entity_poly.pdbx_strand_id
1 'polypeptide(L)'
;MDKDYLKLYLLDNIICLEDLLERIGLVHIRINRRKEYISCGFSDSHRKDSINVHLNKNLSVKVWSRNDKIDDIIDLVRYQLGCSFNESINFIADVCGVKGHAPKIKMIDKLRYTQREKVKVEKPKFKVLSEKTRDAFVKGEVKIFTDDGIDYETQKFFDVRYDALGNRVVFPIRDFEGNLITFKGRTLEEDYAEKGIAKYLYYHNFDGRYFLFGYYENYFDILDSDEIIIFESEKSVMQCHCFGVYNAVATSKKRISEEQADMINKLGKKVILAYDKDVSIDEIKRECSKLNGDVYYIKDEWDLLDKKDSPTDKGIDIWNKLYYNKFKYER
;
A
#
# COMPACT_ATOMS: atom_id res chain seq x y z
N MET A 1 20.96 4.19 22.75
CA MET A 1 19.96 3.61 21.83
C MET A 1 20.66 2.80 20.75
N ASP A 2 20.08 1.71 20.27
CA ASP A 2 20.70 0.85 19.24
C ASP A 2 20.55 1.53 17.86
N LYS A 3 21.69 1.74 17.17
CA LYS A 3 21.73 2.39 15.85
C LYS A 3 21.00 1.58 14.77
N ASP A 4 21.09 0.25 14.84
CA ASP A 4 20.50 -0.65 13.87
C ASP A 4 18.96 -0.65 14.00
N TYR A 5 18.47 -0.53 15.25
CA TYR A 5 17.06 -0.34 15.50
C TYR A 5 16.51 0.96 14.89
N LEU A 6 17.21 2.09 15.06
CA LEU A 6 16.79 3.38 14.49
C LEU A 6 16.77 3.35 12.97
N LYS A 7 17.78 2.72 12.34
CA LYS A 7 17.79 2.57 10.88
C LYS A 7 16.63 1.74 10.35
N LEU A 8 16.32 0.63 11.03
CA LEU A 8 15.17 -0.20 10.67
C LEU A 8 13.86 0.56 10.89
N TYR A 9 13.73 1.28 11.99
CA TYR A 9 12.55 2.10 12.26
C TYR A 9 12.33 3.15 11.15
N LEU A 10 13.37 3.86 10.73
CA LEU A 10 13.31 4.84 9.64
C LEU A 10 12.99 4.17 8.30
N LEU A 11 13.52 2.98 8.05
CA LEU A 11 13.23 2.22 6.83
C LEU A 11 11.77 1.76 6.75
N ASP A 12 11.22 1.35 7.90
CA ASP A 12 9.81 0.95 8.02
C ASP A 12 8.86 2.17 8.05
N ASN A 13 9.37 3.37 8.35
CA ASN A 13 8.62 4.62 8.48
C ASN A 13 9.21 5.71 7.56
N ILE A 14 8.95 5.59 6.27
CA ILE A 14 9.52 6.49 5.25
C ILE A 14 9.16 7.97 5.50
N ILE A 15 7.97 8.25 6.00
CA ILE A 15 7.55 9.63 6.37
C ILE A 15 8.46 10.19 7.46
N CYS A 16 8.80 9.38 8.46
CA CYS A 16 9.75 9.78 9.50
C CYS A 16 11.17 10.02 8.93
N LEU A 17 11.57 9.24 7.92
CA LEU A 17 12.82 9.45 7.22
C LEU A 17 12.79 10.74 6.39
N GLU A 18 11.69 11.08 5.73
CA GLU A 18 11.53 12.34 5.02
C GLU A 18 11.55 13.53 5.99
N ASP A 19 10.79 13.49 7.10
CA ASP A 19 10.81 14.52 8.15
C ASP A 19 12.22 14.70 8.74
N LEU A 20 12.95 13.61 8.95
CA LEU A 20 14.35 13.67 9.38
C LEU A 20 15.22 14.43 8.37
N LEU A 21 15.10 14.12 7.08
CA LEU A 21 15.87 14.76 6.03
C LEU A 21 15.56 16.26 5.92
N GLU A 22 14.29 16.64 6.07
CA GLU A 22 13.88 18.06 6.11
C GLU A 22 14.44 18.78 7.35
N ARG A 23 14.35 18.17 8.53
CA ARG A 23 14.84 18.77 9.79
C ARG A 23 16.34 18.96 9.84
N ILE A 24 17.10 18.14 9.13
CA ILE A 24 18.54 18.37 8.97
C ILE A 24 18.90 19.37 7.86
N GLY A 25 17.90 20.03 7.28
CA GLY A 25 18.08 21.13 6.31
C GLY A 25 18.34 20.68 4.89
N LEU A 26 18.01 19.45 4.52
CA LEU A 26 18.04 19.01 3.13
C LEU A 26 16.79 19.46 2.37
N VAL A 27 16.94 19.67 1.07
CA VAL A 27 15.91 20.22 0.20
C VAL A 27 15.64 19.32 -1.00
N HIS A 28 14.52 19.53 -1.68
CA HIS A 28 14.13 18.78 -2.89
C HIS A 28 14.04 17.27 -2.66
N ILE A 29 13.52 16.86 -1.51
CA ILE A 29 13.33 15.46 -1.12
C ILE A 29 12.33 14.82 -2.06
N ARG A 30 12.73 13.72 -2.72
CA ARG A 30 11.90 12.96 -3.66
C ARG A 30 12.16 11.48 -3.53
N ILE A 31 11.12 10.70 -3.28
CA ILE A 31 11.22 9.25 -3.26
C ILE A 31 11.30 8.71 -4.68
N ASN A 32 12.36 7.98 -4.98
CA ASN A 32 12.47 7.20 -6.20
C ASN A 32 12.26 5.72 -5.87
N ARG A 33 11.02 5.30 -5.85
CA ARG A 33 10.63 3.92 -5.51
C ARG A 33 11.20 2.89 -6.48
N ARG A 34 11.31 3.27 -7.77
CA ARG A 34 11.83 2.37 -8.83
C ARG A 34 13.28 2.00 -8.63
N LYS A 35 14.05 2.88 -7.99
CA LYS A 35 15.49 2.72 -7.74
C LYS A 35 15.80 2.53 -6.26
N GLU A 36 14.77 2.40 -5.40
CA GLU A 36 14.88 2.18 -3.96
C GLU A 36 15.78 3.21 -3.24
N TYR A 37 15.60 4.50 -3.54
CA TYR A 37 16.27 5.56 -2.81
C TYR A 37 15.41 6.84 -2.71
N ILE A 38 15.73 7.68 -1.72
CA ILE A 38 15.27 9.07 -1.65
C ILE A 38 16.37 9.96 -2.20
N SER A 39 16.06 10.77 -3.22
CA SER A 39 16.95 11.81 -3.70
C SER A 39 16.68 13.12 -2.98
N CYS A 40 17.71 13.84 -2.60
CA CYS A 40 17.65 15.16 -1.99
C CYS A 40 18.92 15.97 -2.30
N GLY A 41 18.96 17.21 -1.87
CA GLY A 41 20.11 18.09 -2.08
C GLY A 41 20.43 18.92 -0.84
N PHE A 42 21.67 19.39 -0.76
CA PHE A 42 22.06 20.42 0.20
C PHE A 42 21.43 21.76 -0.17
N SER A 43 21.02 22.55 0.82
CA SER A 43 20.39 23.88 0.59
C SER A 43 21.32 24.87 -0.11
N ASP A 44 22.64 24.71 0.05
CA ASP A 44 23.70 25.53 -0.58
C ASP A 44 24.19 24.97 -1.92
N SER A 45 23.64 23.86 -2.41
CA SER A 45 24.06 23.20 -3.64
C SER A 45 23.23 23.64 -4.85
N HIS A 46 23.92 23.96 -5.97
CA HIS A 46 23.24 24.15 -7.27
C HIS A 46 22.55 22.86 -7.79
N ARG A 47 22.98 21.70 -7.30
CA ARG A 47 22.47 20.39 -7.70
C ARG A 47 21.38 19.93 -6.73
N LYS A 48 20.15 19.86 -7.23
CA LYS A 48 18.94 19.53 -6.45
C LYS A 48 18.82 18.05 -6.02
N ASP A 49 19.65 17.17 -6.60
CA ASP A 49 19.63 15.70 -6.44
C ASP A 49 21.03 15.17 -6.13
N SER A 50 21.79 15.92 -5.33
CA SER A 50 23.19 15.60 -5.02
C SER A 50 23.39 14.48 -4.01
N ILE A 51 22.32 14.02 -3.36
CA ILE A 51 22.33 12.99 -2.31
C ILE A 51 21.30 11.92 -2.64
N ASN A 52 21.70 10.64 -2.54
CA ASN A 52 20.78 9.51 -2.58
C ASN A 52 20.87 8.73 -1.27
N VAL A 53 19.75 8.64 -0.56
CA VAL A 53 19.59 7.77 0.62
C VAL A 53 18.94 6.48 0.16
N HIS A 54 19.67 5.38 0.12
CA HIS A 54 19.18 4.09 -0.33
C HIS A 54 18.27 3.46 0.73
N LEU A 55 17.12 2.95 0.30
CA LEU A 55 16.15 2.28 1.15
C LEU A 55 16.58 0.82 1.39
N ASN A 56 17.70 0.66 2.04
CA ASN A 56 18.26 -0.61 2.45
C ASN A 56 18.47 -0.63 3.97
N LYS A 57 18.81 -1.77 4.57
CA LYS A 57 18.99 -1.94 6.02
C LYS A 57 19.94 -0.95 6.66
N ASN A 58 20.95 -0.50 5.91
CA ASN A 58 21.94 0.44 6.40
C ASN A 58 21.51 1.88 6.18
N LEU A 59 20.43 2.14 5.42
CA LEU A 59 20.10 3.46 4.91
C LEU A 59 21.35 4.14 4.37
N SER A 60 22.06 3.41 3.47
CA SER A 60 23.33 3.87 2.94
C SER A 60 23.15 5.14 2.10
N VAL A 61 24.08 6.05 2.23
CA VAL A 61 24.03 7.38 1.59
C VAL A 61 25.10 7.48 0.52
N LYS A 62 24.73 8.06 -0.63
CA LYS A 62 25.68 8.41 -1.68
C LYS A 62 25.58 9.90 -1.98
N VAL A 63 26.67 10.61 -1.78
CA VAL A 63 26.80 12.04 -2.09
C VAL A 63 27.60 12.19 -3.38
N TRP A 64 27.05 12.98 -4.32
CA TRP A 64 27.64 13.17 -5.65
C TRP A 64 28.39 14.50 -5.81
N SER A 65 28.14 15.44 -4.91
CA SER A 65 28.65 16.83 -5.03
C SER A 65 29.83 17.16 -4.14
N ARG A 66 30.17 16.27 -3.20
CA ARG A 66 31.24 16.49 -2.21
C ARG A 66 32.02 15.19 -2.01
N ASN A 67 33.31 15.33 -1.69
CA ASN A 67 34.22 14.20 -1.47
C ASN A 67 34.20 13.70 -0.02
N ASP A 68 33.15 14.01 0.73
CA ASP A 68 33.01 13.66 2.14
C ASP A 68 32.58 12.20 2.29
N LYS A 69 33.16 11.53 3.30
CA LYS A 69 32.87 10.14 3.61
C LYS A 69 31.59 10.07 4.43
N ILE A 70 30.45 9.97 3.78
CA ILE A 70 29.13 9.81 4.37
C ILE A 70 28.63 8.44 3.92
N ASP A 71 28.63 7.46 4.84
CA ASP A 71 28.34 6.08 4.50
C ASP A 71 26.85 5.72 4.72
N ASP A 72 26.21 6.35 5.73
CA ASP A 72 24.81 6.06 6.08
C ASP A 72 24.05 7.31 6.58
N ILE A 73 22.77 7.12 6.96
CA ILE A 73 21.90 8.19 7.41
C ILE A 73 22.40 8.85 8.71
N ILE A 74 23.07 8.10 9.59
CA ILE A 74 23.60 8.63 10.84
C ILE A 74 24.77 9.57 10.55
N ASP A 75 25.64 9.18 9.62
CA ASP A 75 26.75 10.03 9.18
C ASP A 75 26.24 11.28 8.45
N LEU A 76 25.16 11.17 7.68
CA LEU A 76 24.51 12.31 7.03
C LEU A 76 23.97 13.31 8.07
N VAL A 77 23.33 12.84 9.12
CA VAL A 77 22.84 13.68 10.23
C VAL A 77 24.01 14.35 10.95
N ARG A 78 25.07 13.60 11.25
CA ARG A 78 26.30 14.14 11.86
C ARG A 78 26.92 15.24 11.03
N TYR A 79 27.00 15.01 9.73
CA TYR A 79 27.57 15.95 8.78
C TYR A 79 26.77 17.25 8.73
N GLN A 80 25.45 17.15 8.59
CA GLN A 80 24.57 18.32 8.46
C GLN A 80 24.48 19.13 9.75
N LEU A 81 24.46 18.49 10.90
CA LEU A 81 24.31 19.16 12.21
C LEU A 81 25.65 19.48 12.87
N GLY A 82 26.77 19.00 12.33
CA GLY A 82 28.10 19.16 12.97
C GLY A 82 28.19 18.53 14.33
N CYS A 83 27.45 17.43 14.58
CA CYS A 83 27.29 16.84 15.90
C CYS A 83 28.03 15.51 16.06
N SER A 84 28.19 15.06 17.31
CA SER A 84 28.78 13.75 17.64
C SER A 84 27.84 12.60 17.26
N PHE A 85 28.38 11.37 17.24
CA PHE A 85 27.59 10.16 16.99
C PHE A 85 26.44 10.00 17.97
N ASN A 86 26.65 10.23 19.27
CA ASN A 86 25.61 10.10 20.28
C ASN A 86 24.52 11.16 20.15
N GLU A 87 24.88 12.38 19.79
CA GLU A 87 23.93 13.46 19.54
C GLU A 87 23.08 13.17 18.31
N SER A 88 23.66 12.62 17.23
CA SER A 88 22.91 12.24 16.03
C SER A 88 21.90 11.11 16.32
N ILE A 89 22.29 10.10 17.12
CA ILE A 89 21.40 9.03 17.57
C ILE A 89 20.22 9.60 18.38
N ASN A 90 20.49 10.52 19.29
CA ASN A 90 19.45 11.15 20.10
C ASN A 90 18.53 12.02 19.23
N PHE A 91 19.08 12.78 18.30
CA PHE A 91 18.30 13.59 17.38
C PHE A 91 17.37 12.74 16.51
N ILE A 92 17.88 11.65 15.91
CA ILE A 92 17.06 10.71 15.15
C ILE A 92 15.95 10.11 16.03
N ALA A 93 16.28 9.73 17.25
CA ALA A 93 15.32 9.17 18.19
C ALA A 93 14.20 10.15 18.55
N ASP A 94 14.54 11.42 18.73
CA ASP A 94 13.57 12.48 19.03
C ASP A 94 12.66 12.73 17.83
N VAL A 95 13.19 12.77 16.61
CA VAL A 95 12.40 12.89 15.37
C VAL A 95 11.45 11.71 15.22
N CYS A 96 11.93 10.50 15.50
CA CYS A 96 11.11 9.28 15.45
C CYS A 96 10.10 9.17 16.61
N GLY A 97 10.12 10.07 17.59
CA GLY A 97 9.27 9.97 18.79
C GLY A 97 9.60 8.78 19.69
N VAL A 98 10.76 8.17 19.53
CA VAL A 98 11.20 7.00 20.29
C VAL A 98 11.80 7.46 21.62
N LYS A 99 10.96 7.64 22.64
CA LYS A 99 11.38 8.04 23.99
C LYS A 99 11.88 6.83 24.78
N GLY A 100 13.13 6.89 25.18
CA GLY A 100 13.77 6.09 26.24
C GLY A 100 13.79 4.57 26.00
N HIS A 101 14.97 3.94 26.24
CA HIS A 101 15.21 2.50 26.21
C HIS A 101 14.49 1.74 25.10
N ALA A 102 15.14 1.64 23.93
CA ALA A 102 14.76 0.61 22.97
C ALA A 102 14.50 -0.70 23.73
N PRO A 103 13.35 -1.35 23.54
CA PRO A 103 13.16 -2.67 24.13
C PRO A 103 14.35 -3.51 23.72
N LYS A 104 15.04 -4.14 24.69
CA LYS A 104 16.10 -5.11 24.37
C LYS A 104 15.45 -6.12 23.44
N ILE A 105 15.75 -6.04 22.15
CA ILE A 105 15.28 -7.01 21.17
C ILE A 105 15.71 -8.34 21.72
N LYS A 106 14.76 -9.14 22.20
CA LYS A 106 15.06 -10.46 22.74
C LYS A 106 15.83 -11.20 21.67
N MET A 107 16.86 -11.93 22.05
CA MET A 107 17.70 -12.72 21.11
C MET A 107 16.88 -13.59 20.15
N ILE A 108 15.67 -13.98 20.55
CA ILE A 108 14.65 -14.64 19.75
C ILE A 108 14.16 -13.77 18.55
N ASP A 109 14.01 -12.45 18.71
CA ASP A 109 13.57 -11.59 17.62
C ASP A 109 14.70 -11.31 16.63
N LYS A 110 15.96 -11.23 17.14
CA LYS A 110 17.15 -11.22 16.29
C LYS A 110 17.30 -12.52 15.49
N LEU A 111 17.02 -13.68 16.10
CA LEU A 111 17.04 -14.98 15.43
C LEU A 111 15.89 -15.14 14.43
N ARG A 112 14.70 -14.62 14.70
CA ARG A 112 13.57 -14.57 13.75
C ARG A 112 13.88 -13.66 12.58
N TYR A 113 14.53 -12.53 12.79
CA TYR A 113 14.94 -11.61 11.72
C TYR A 113 16.03 -12.25 10.84
N THR A 114 17.05 -12.87 11.44
CA THR A 114 18.13 -13.58 10.71
C THR A 114 17.65 -14.87 10.03
N GLN A 115 16.63 -15.55 10.55
CA GLN A 115 16.01 -16.70 9.87
C GLN A 115 15.10 -16.26 8.72
N ARG A 116 14.40 -15.12 8.81
CA ARG A 116 13.65 -14.53 7.67
C ARG A 116 14.57 -14.11 6.52
N GLU A 117 15.81 -13.68 6.80
CA GLU A 117 16.81 -13.39 5.76
C GLU A 117 17.31 -14.62 5.01
N LYS A 118 17.28 -15.82 5.62
CA LYS A 118 17.74 -17.06 5.00
C LYS A 118 16.72 -17.68 4.05
N VAL A 119 15.45 -17.35 4.20
CA VAL A 119 14.45 -17.60 3.18
C VAL A 119 14.43 -16.38 2.26
N LYS A 120 15.35 -16.31 1.30
CA LYS A 120 15.13 -15.57 0.07
C LYS A 120 13.92 -16.23 -0.62
N VAL A 121 12.72 -15.82 -0.24
CA VAL A 121 11.60 -15.94 -1.15
C VAL A 121 11.99 -15.05 -2.32
N GLU A 122 12.51 -15.66 -3.39
CA GLU A 122 12.70 -14.93 -4.64
C GLU A 122 11.33 -14.34 -4.97
N LYS A 123 11.23 -13.01 -4.88
CA LYS A 123 10.03 -12.32 -5.32
C LYS A 123 9.82 -12.77 -6.77
N PRO A 124 8.68 -13.32 -7.13
CA PRO A 124 8.46 -13.75 -8.49
C PRO A 124 8.71 -12.55 -9.41
N LYS A 125 9.51 -12.74 -10.43
CA LYS A 125 9.77 -11.71 -11.45
C LYS A 125 8.51 -11.60 -12.30
N PHE A 126 7.69 -10.60 -12.04
CA PHE A 126 6.55 -10.30 -12.88
C PHE A 126 6.99 -9.61 -14.16
N LYS A 127 6.33 -9.95 -15.25
CA LYS A 127 6.50 -9.22 -16.50
C LYS A 127 5.83 -7.85 -16.34
N VAL A 128 6.64 -6.80 -16.30
CA VAL A 128 6.17 -5.41 -16.31
C VAL A 128 5.76 -5.06 -17.74
N LEU A 129 4.53 -4.56 -17.88
CA LEU A 129 4.02 -4.07 -19.15
C LEU A 129 4.44 -2.60 -19.37
N SER A 130 4.55 -2.21 -20.64
CA SER A 130 4.74 -0.81 -20.98
C SER A 130 3.47 -0.01 -20.66
N GLU A 131 3.61 1.19 -20.10
CA GLU A 131 2.48 2.11 -19.89
C GLU A 131 1.72 2.43 -21.19
N LYS A 132 2.38 2.35 -22.34
CA LYS A 132 1.74 2.50 -23.66
C LYS A 132 0.70 1.43 -23.97
N THR A 133 0.75 0.27 -23.30
CA THR A 133 -0.26 -0.78 -23.48
C THR A 133 -1.68 -0.29 -23.13
N ARG A 134 -1.78 0.72 -22.25
CA ARG A 134 -3.05 1.36 -21.90
C ARG A 134 -3.72 2.06 -23.09
N ASP A 135 -2.94 2.47 -24.09
CA ASP A 135 -3.46 3.21 -25.25
C ASP A 135 -4.28 2.33 -26.21
N ALA A 136 -4.28 1.01 -25.98
CA ALA A 136 -5.20 0.09 -26.63
C ALA A 136 -6.65 0.25 -26.17
N PHE A 137 -6.89 0.91 -25.03
CA PHE A 137 -8.20 1.09 -24.42
C PHE A 137 -8.65 2.54 -24.49
N VAL A 138 -9.94 2.74 -24.72
CA VAL A 138 -10.55 4.08 -24.89
C VAL A 138 -10.67 4.76 -23.52
N LYS A 139 -10.18 6.00 -23.44
CA LYS A 139 -10.37 6.86 -22.25
C LYS A 139 -11.76 7.47 -22.29
N GLY A 140 -12.38 7.60 -21.16
CA GLY A 140 -13.68 8.25 -20.99
C GLY A 140 -14.43 7.71 -19.79
N GLU A 141 -15.54 8.34 -19.50
CA GLU A 141 -16.47 7.86 -18.49
C GLU A 141 -17.08 6.53 -18.91
N VAL A 142 -17.09 5.56 -18.03
CA VAL A 142 -17.71 4.26 -18.26
C VAL A 142 -18.99 4.18 -17.44
N LYS A 143 -20.12 4.30 -18.12
CA LYS A 143 -21.45 4.48 -17.51
C LYS A 143 -21.80 3.42 -16.46
N ILE A 144 -21.50 2.15 -16.67
CA ILE A 144 -21.79 1.09 -15.70
C ILE A 144 -21.10 1.32 -14.35
N PHE A 145 -19.95 1.98 -14.34
CA PHE A 145 -19.26 2.35 -13.09
C PHE A 145 -19.89 3.59 -12.46
N THR A 146 -20.34 4.55 -13.28
CA THR A 146 -21.10 5.70 -12.77
C THR A 146 -22.43 5.24 -12.16
N ASP A 147 -23.13 4.30 -12.81
CA ASP A 147 -24.36 3.69 -12.28
C ASP A 147 -24.09 2.86 -11.00
N ASP A 148 -22.91 2.28 -10.85
CA ASP A 148 -22.42 1.62 -9.63
C ASP A 148 -21.93 2.64 -8.54
N GLY A 149 -22.12 3.94 -8.73
CA GLY A 149 -21.77 5.00 -7.77
C GLY A 149 -20.28 5.39 -7.80
N ILE A 150 -19.57 5.09 -8.89
CA ILE A 150 -18.16 5.46 -9.07
C ILE A 150 -18.11 6.63 -10.05
N ASP A 151 -17.85 7.83 -9.53
CA ASP A 151 -17.81 9.05 -10.35
C ASP A 151 -16.64 9.09 -11.35
N TYR A 152 -16.73 10.00 -12.31
CA TYR A 152 -15.73 10.10 -13.37
C TYR A 152 -14.33 10.47 -12.86
N GLU A 153 -14.21 11.30 -11.83
CA GLU A 153 -12.90 11.66 -11.27
C GLU A 153 -12.24 10.45 -10.62
N THR A 154 -12.98 9.62 -9.91
CA THR A 154 -12.51 8.35 -9.37
C THR A 154 -12.14 7.36 -10.47
N GLN A 155 -12.97 7.23 -11.52
CA GLN A 155 -12.64 6.40 -12.67
C GLN A 155 -11.32 6.86 -13.32
N LYS A 156 -11.11 8.15 -13.44
CA LYS A 156 -9.88 8.72 -13.98
C LYS A 156 -8.67 8.49 -13.07
N PHE A 157 -8.85 8.61 -11.75
CA PHE A 157 -7.81 8.34 -10.76
C PHE A 157 -7.29 6.90 -10.84
N PHE A 158 -8.19 5.92 -10.97
CA PHE A 158 -7.84 4.50 -11.13
C PHE A 158 -7.57 4.08 -12.58
N ASP A 159 -7.48 5.03 -13.52
CA ASP A 159 -7.25 4.81 -14.96
C ASP A 159 -8.23 3.78 -15.55
N VAL A 160 -9.51 3.89 -15.20
CA VAL A 160 -10.58 3.08 -15.76
C VAL A 160 -10.77 3.46 -17.23
N ARG A 161 -10.87 2.47 -18.09
CA ARG A 161 -11.01 2.62 -19.54
C ARG A 161 -12.01 1.63 -20.11
N TYR A 162 -12.31 1.77 -21.38
CA TYR A 162 -13.18 0.89 -22.12
C TYR A 162 -12.41 0.12 -23.21
N ASP A 163 -12.52 -1.20 -23.18
CA ASP A 163 -12.08 -2.08 -24.25
C ASP A 163 -13.21 -2.24 -25.27
N ALA A 164 -13.09 -1.52 -26.39
CA ALA A 164 -14.11 -1.53 -27.45
C ALA A 164 -14.18 -2.87 -28.21
N LEU A 165 -13.09 -3.64 -28.24
CA LEU A 165 -13.05 -4.95 -28.91
C LEU A 165 -13.63 -6.05 -28.02
N GLY A 166 -13.29 -6.02 -26.76
CA GLY A 166 -13.73 -7.02 -25.78
C GLY A 166 -15.04 -6.68 -25.08
N ASN A 167 -15.64 -5.52 -25.36
CA ASN A 167 -16.81 -4.97 -24.68
C ASN A 167 -16.69 -5.05 -23.15
N ARG A 168 -15.61 -4.45 -22.59
CA ARG A 168 -15.28 -4.53 -21.17
C ARG A 168 -14.89 -3.19 -20.57
N VAL A 169 -15.27 -2.97 -19.34
CA VAL A 169 -14.60 -2.00 -18.47
C VAL A 169 -13.25 -2.56 -18.07
N VAL A 170 -12.19 -1.79 -18.21
CA VAL A 170 -10.82 -2.23 -17.99
C VAL A 170 -10.12 -1.26 -17.05
N PHE A 171 -9.39 -1.78 -16.08
CA PHE A 171 -8.54 -1.00 -15.19
C PHE A 171 -7.21 -1.72 -14.91
N PRO A 172 -6.12 -0.96 -14.70
CA PRO A 172 -4.79 -1.52 -14.48
C PRO A 172 -4.68 -2.21 -13.12
N ILE A 173 -3.91 -3.30 -13.07
CA ILE A 173 -3.41 -3.90 -11.83
C ILE A 173 -1.92 -3.57 -11.75
N ARG A 174 -1.55 -2.90 -10.68
CA ARG A 174 -0.19 -2.45 -10.43
C ARG A 174 0.42 -3.18 -9.24
N ASP A 175 1.74 -3.34 -9.27
CA ASP A 175 2.46 -3.75 -8.07
C ASP A 175 2.63 -2.57 -7.10
N PHE A 176 3.22 -2.83 -5.93
CA PHE A 176 3.45 -1.81 -4.90
C PHE A 176 4.44 -0.70 -5.34
N GLU A 177 5.20 -0.92 -6.41
CA GLU A 177 6.09 0.09 -7.02
C GLU A 177 5.39 0.91 -8.12
N GLY A 178 4.13 0.58 -8.42
CA GLY A 178 3.34 1.21 -9.47
C GLY A 178 3.60 0.67 -10.87
N ASN A 179 4.38 -0.40 -11.01
CA ASN A 179 4.58 -1.02 -12.31
C ASN A 179 3.28 -1.67 -12.79
N LEU A 180 2.97 -1.46 -14.06
CA LEU A 180 1.81 -2.07 -14.70
C LEU A 180 2.07 -3.57 -14.93
N ILE A 181 1.25 -4.42 -14.32
CA ILE A 181 1.42 -5.88 -14.40
C ILE A 181 0.41 -6.51 -15.36
N THR A 182 -0.84 -6.13 -15.23
CA THR A 182 -1.93 -6.60 -16.09
C THR A 182 -3.08 -5.61 -16.07
N PHE A 183 -4.13 -5.94 -16.81
CA PHE A 183 -5.43 -5.28 -16.71
C PHE A 183 -6.45 -6.29 -16.24
N LYS A 184 -7.42 -5.85 -15.45
CA LYS A 184 -8.64 -6.59 -15.14
C LYS A 184 -9.78 -5.99 -15.93
N GLY A 185 -10.56 -6.84 -16.61
CA GLY A 185 -11.69 -6.42 -17.43
C GLY A 185 -12.99 -7.03 -16.94
N ARG A 186 -14.02 -6.19 -16.68
CA ARG A 186 -15.41 -6.60 -16.41
C ARG A 186 -16.21 -6.51 -17.70
N THR A 187 -16.89 -7.60 -18.10
CA THR A 187 -17.76 -7.56 -19.29
C THR A 187 -18.96 -6.64 -19.08
N LEU A 188 -19.36 -5.97 -20.14
CA LEU A 188 -20.59 -5.18 -20.22
C LEU A 188 -21.79 -6.00 -20.74
N GLU A 189 -21.56 -7.27 -21.14
CA GLU A 189 -22.64 -8.17 -21.54
C GLU A 189 -23.49 -8.54 -20.33
N GLU A 190 -24.79 -8.27 -20.38
CA GLU A 190 -25.72 -8.60 -19.31
C GLU A 190 -25.94 -10.12 -19.21
N ASP A 191 -26.02 -10.78 -20.38
CA ASP A 191 -26.23 -12.21 -20.54
C ASP A 191 -24.92 -13.02 -20.61
N TYR A 192 -23.85 -12.51 -20.00
CA TYR A 192 -22.51 -13.10 -20.05
C TYR A 192 -22.49 -14.57 -19.61
N ALA A 193 -23.32 -14.95 -18.64
CA ALA A 193 -23.37 -16.31 -18.13
C ALA A 193 -23.98 -17.28 -19.15
N GLU A 194 -25.03 -16.86 -19.85
CA GLU A 194 -25.71 -17.65 -20.91
C GLU A 194 -24.79 -17.80 -22.14
N LYS A 195 -24.03 -16.75 -22.45
CA LYS A 195 -23.04 -16.73 -23.53
C LYS A 195 -21.73 -17.44 -23.18
N GLY A 196 -21.56 -17.94 -21.96
CA GLY A 196 -20.32 -18.53 -21.51
C GLY A 196 -19.14 -17.56 -21.42
N ILE A 197 -19.44 -16.24 -21.28
CA ILE A 197 -18.44 -15.19 -21.19
C ILE A 197 -18.05 -15.00 -19.72
N ALA A 198 -16.78 -14.97 -19.41
CA ALA A 198 -16.32 -14.69 -18.07
C ALA A 198 -16.68 -13.26 -17.64
N LYS A 199 -17.35 -13.10 -16.47
CA LYS A 199 -17.69 -11.78 -15.91
C LYS A 199 -16.44 -10.91 -15.74
N TYR A 200 -15.37 -11.50 -15.23
CA TYR A 200 -14.05 -10.86 -15.09
C TYR A 200 -12.97 -11.69 -15.75
N LEU A 201 -12.00 -11.03 -16.36
CA LEU A 201 -10.80 -11.67 -16.88
C LEU A 201 -9.57 -10.78 -16.61
N TYR A 202 -8.40 -11.41 -16.61
CA TYR A 202 -7.11 -10.72 -16.64
C TYR A 202 -6.50 -10.85 -18.03
N TYR A 203 -6.02 -9.75 -18.59
CA TYR A 203 -5.47 -9.70 -19.95
C TYR A 203 -4.10 -10.39 -20.07
N HIS A 204 -3.39 -10.50 -18.96
CA HIS A 204 -2.11 -11.20 -18.88
C HIS A 204 -2.07 -12.07 -17.64
N ASN A 205 -1.43 -13.22 -17.73
CA ASN A 205 -1.22 -14.09 -16.59
C ASN A 205 -0.28 -13.45 -15.58
N PHE A 206 -0.64 -13.48 -14.31
CA PHE A 206 0.15 -13.01 -13.19
C PHE A 206 -0.19 -13.79 -11.93
N ASP A 207 0.68 -13.72 -10.93
CA ASP A 207 0.40 -14.35 -9.64
C ASP A 207 -0.28 -13.33 -8.69
N GLY A 208 -1.60 -13.35 -8.66
CA GLY A 208 -2.42 -12.42 -7.87
C GLY A 208 -2.19 -12.47 -6.36
N ARG A 209 -1.40 -13.44 -5.85
CA ARG A 209 -1.07 -13.53 -4.42
C ARG A 209 -0.25 -12.35 -3.91
N TYR A 210 0.46 -11.68 -4.78
CA TYR A 210 1.39 -10.58 -4.44
C TYR A 210 0.81 -9.19 -4.65
N PHE A 211 -0.48 -9.07 -4.95
CA PHE A 211 -1.08 -7.80 -5.33
C PHE A 211 -2.28 -7.49 -4.45
N LEU A 212 -2.39 -6.22 -4.09
CA LEU A 212 -3.57 -5.62 -3.49
C LEU A 212 -3.97 -4.44 -4.38
N PHE A 213 -5.16 -4.46 -4.94
CA PHE A 213 -5.67 -3.34 -5.72
C PHE A 213 -5.87 -2.12 -4.82
N GLY A 214 -5.51 -0.95 -5.31
CA GLY A 214 -5.54 0.28 -4.54
C GLY A 214 -4.34 0.50 -3.64
N TYR A 215 -3.46 -0.49 -3.44
CA TYR A 215 -2.31 -0.34 -2.56
C TYR A 215 -1.31 0.70 -3.08
N TYR A 216 -1.06 0.74 -4.37
CA TYR A 216 -0.19 1.75 -4.98
C TYR A 216 -0.88 3.11 -5.06
N GLU A 217 -2.13 3.13 -5.53
CA GLU A 217 -2.90 4.34 -5.74
C GLU A 217 -3.13 5.08 -4.41
N ASN A 218 -3.51 4.36 -3.36
CA ASN A 218 -3.88 4.88 -2.04
C ASN A 218 -2.72 4.85 -1.03
N TYR A 219 -1.50 4.59 -1.47
CA TYR A 219 -0.38 4.29 -0.56
C TYR A 219 -0.13 5.37 0.49
N PHE A 220 -0.14 6.64 0.10
CA PHE A 220 0.11 7.74 1.03
C PHE A 220 -1.03 7.90 2.03
N ASP A 221 -2.27 7.76 1.58
CA ASP A 221 -3.44 7.82 2.44
C ASP A 221 -3.47 6.65 3.43
N ILE A 222 -3.05 5.46 2.97
CA ILE A 222 -2.86 4.29 3.84
C ILE A 222 -1.79 4.59 4.89
N LEU A 223 -0.67 5.21 4.53
CA LEU A 223 0.39 5.53 5.48
C LEU A 223 -0.03 6.60 6.50
N ASP A 224 -0.81 7.58 6.08
CA ASP A 224 -1.30 8.68 6.93
C ASP A 224 -2.46 8.23 7.86
N SER A 225 -3.16 7.17 7.49
CA SER A 225 -4.27 6.64 8.29
C SER A 225 -3.80 5.71 9.42
N ASP A 226 -4.55 5.65 10.53
CA ASP A 226 -4.34 4.68 11.61
C ASP A 226 -4.81 3.26 11.26
N GLU A 227 -5.54 3.11 10.16
CA GLU A 227 -6.16 1.85 9.79
C GLU A 227 -6.16 1.63 8.27
N ILE A 228 -6.30 0.37 7.87
CA ILE A 228 -6.48 -0.06 6.47
C ILE A 228 -7.77 -0.87 6.34
N ILE A 229 -8.52 -0.60 5.28
CA ILE A 229 -9.78 -1.29 4.99
C ILE A 229 -9.56 -2.27 3.83
N ILE A 230 -9.98 -3.51 4.01
CA ILE A 230 -9.74 -4.59 3.05
C ILE A 230 -11.08 -5.09 2.50
N PHE A 231 -11.25 -4.96 1.20
CA PHE A 231 -12.39 -5.45 0.45
C PHE A 231 -12.06 -6.72 -0.35
N GLU A 232 -13.09 -7.41 -0.83
CA GLU A 232 -12.95 -8.48 -1.80
C GLU A 232 -12.76 -7.90 -3.21
N SER A 233 -13.52 -6.87 -3.57
CA SER A 233 -13.60 -6.34 -4.93
C SER A 233 -12.97 -4.97 -5.11
N GLU A 234 -12.42 -4.73 -6.30
CA GLU A 234 -11.84 -3.44 -6.71
C GLU A 234 -12.91 -2.35 -6.80
N LYS A 235 -14.16 -2.73 -7.14
CA LYS A 235 -15.30 -1.81 -7.19
C LYS A 235 -15.50 -1.11 -5.85
N SER A 236 -15.43 -1.86 -4.75
CA SER A 236 -15.62 -1.34 -3.39
C SER A 236 -14.54 -0.34 -2.99
N VAL A 237 -13.29 -0.55 -3.43
CA VAL A 237 -12.20 0.43 -3.23
C VAL A 237 -12.49 1.72 -3.97
N MET A 238 -12.96 1.65 -5.22
CA MET A 238 -13.33 2.83 -6.00
C MET A 238 -14.54 3.56 -5.39
N GLN A 239 -15.55 2.82 -4.89
CA GLN A 239 -16.70 3.41 -4.19
C GLN A 239 -16.26 4.11 -2.89
N CYS A 240 -15.35 3.52 -2.10
CA CYS A 240 -14.75 4.16 -0.94
C CYS A 240 -14.07 5.48 -1.32
N HIS A 241 -13.36 5.52 -2.43
CA HIS A 241 -12.73 6.73 -2.92
C HIS A 241 -13.76 7.85 -3.19
N CYS A 242 -14.93 7.51 -3.77
CA CYS A 242 -16.05 8.44 -3.92
C CYS A 242 -16.63 8.93 -2.59
N PHE A 243 -16.48 8.14 -1.52
CA PHE A 243 -16.93 8.51 -0.16
C PHE A 243 -15.88 9.33 0.62
N GLY A 244 -14.72 9.63 0.02
CA GLY A 244 -13.62 10.29 0.70
C GLY A 244 -12.82 9.35 1.62
N VAL A 245 -12.90 8.05 1.42
CA VAL A 245 -12.18 7.02 2.17
C VAL A 245 -11.07 6.46 1.29
N TYR A 246 -9.84 6.90 1.52
CA TYR A 246 -8.69 6.64 0.64
C TYR A 246 -7.73 5.57 1.17
N ASN A 247 -7.99 4.97 2.33
CA ASN A 247 -7.15 3.94 2.95
C ASN A 247 -7.66 2.51 2.69
N ALA A 248 -8.31 2.30 1.55
CA ALA A 248 -8.92 1.04 1.16
C ALA A 248 -8.09 0.28 0.12
N VAL A 249 -8.09 -1.06 0.24
CA VAL A 249 -7.47 -1.99 -0.72
C VAL A 249 -8.37 -3.17 -1.00
N ALA A 250 -8.18 -3.87 -2.13
CA ALA A 250 -8.89 -5.11 -2.41
C ALA A 250 -7.94 -6.29 -2.66
N THR A 251 -8.32 -7.45 -2.15
CA THR A 251 -7.61 -8.71 -2.37
C THR A 251 -7.91 -9.33 -3.73
N SER A 252 -8.94 -8.85 -4.42
CA SER A 252 -9.47 -9.41 -5.68
C SER A 252 -10.02 -10.84 -5.56
N LYS A 253 -10.11 -11.38 -4.35
CA LYS A 253 -10.58 -12.74 -4.02
C LYS A 253 -11.13 -12.78 -2.60
N LYS A 254 -11.96 -13.80 -2.30
CA LYS A 254 -12.49 -14.05 -0.94
C LYS A 254 -11.43 -14.40 0.12
N ARG A 255 -10.23 -14.77 -0.30
CA ARG A 255 -9.17 -15.23 0.61
C ARG A 255 -7.94 -14.34 0.48
N ILE A 256 -7.43 -13.92 1.62
CA ILE A 256 -6.13 -13.23 1.72
C ILE A 256 -5.04 -14.30 1.57
N SER A 257 -4.11 -14.10 0.65
CA SER A 257 -2.91 -14.95 0.54
C SER A 257 -1.94 -14.67 1.69
N GLU A 258 -0.98 -15.56 1.90
CA GLU A 258 0.07 -15.33 2.91
C GLU A 258 0.89 -14.09 2.56
N GLU A 259 1.17 -13.89 1.29
CA GLU A 259 1.93 -12.75 0.78
C GLU A 259 1.16 -11.42 0.96
N GLN A 260 -0.16 -11.41 0.70
CA GLN A 260 -1.02 -10.25 0.96
C GLN A 260 -1.11 -9.96 2.47
N ALA A 261 -1.28 -11.00 3.30
CA ALA A 261 -1.29 -10.86 4.75
C ALA A 261 0.04 -10.28 5.27
N ASP A 262 1.18 -10.73 4.73
CA ASP A 262 2.49 -10.20 5.05
C ASP A 262 2.64 -8.71 4.68
N MET A 263 2.12 -8.29 3.52
CA MET A 263 2.10 -6.88 3.10
C MET A 263 1.29 -6.02 4.08
N ILE A 264 0.08 -6.46 4.43
CA ILE A 264 -0.81 -5.75 5.35
C ILE A 264 -0.20 -5.69 6.76
N ASN A 265 0.32 -6.82 7.26
CA ASN A 265 0.90 -6.92 8.59
C ASN A 265 2.15 -6.03 8.77
N LYS A 266 2.91 -5.78 7.71
CA LYS A 266 4.08 -4.88 7.73
C LYS A 266 3.70 -3.42 7.93
N LEU A 267 2.47 -3.03 7.59
CA LEU A 267 1.98 -1.66 7.81
C LEU A 267 1.79 -1.36 9.29
N GLY A 268 1.61 -2.38 10.15
CA GLY A 268 1.42 -2.21 11.59
C GLY A 268 0.15 -1.45 11.98
N LYS A 269 -0.83 -1.39 11.09
CA LYS A 269 -2.07 -0.61 11.26
C LYS A 269 -3.21 -1.49 11.77
N LYS A 270 -4.24 -0.84 12.29
CA LYS A 270 -5.53 -1.47 12.53
C LYS A 270 -6.11 -1.96 11.19
N VAL A 271 -6.66 -3.16 11.16
CA VAL A 271 -7.20 -3.75 9.94
C VAL A 271 -8.70 -3.93 10.04
N ILE A 272 -9.44 -3.55 9.00
CA ILE A 272 -10.88 -3.73 8.91
C ILE A 272 -11.19 -4.57 7.68
N LEU A 273 -11.75 -5.77 7.88
CA LEU A 273 -12.28 -6.59 6.78
C LEU A 273 -13.71 -6.18 6.47
N ALA A 274 -13.95 -5.75 5.24
CA ALA A 274 -15.23 -5.30 4.72
C ALA A 274 -15.65 -6.17 3.52
N TYR A 275 -15.91 -7.46 3.79
CA TYR A 275 -16.25 -8.45 2.78
C TYR A 275 -17.74 -8.41 2.42
N ASP A 276 -18.06 -8.99 1.26
CA ASP A 276 -19.42 -9.07 0.74
C ASP A 276 -20.33 -9.86 1.70
N LYS A 277 -21.63 -9.54 1.74
CA LYS A 277 -22.60 -10.11 2.67
C LYS A 277 -22.72 -11.64 2.59
N ASP A 278 -22.44 -12.24 1.44
CA ASP A 278 -22.52 -13.69 1.23
C ASP A 278 -21.34 -14.47 1.83
N VAL A 279 -20.32 -13.77 2.35
CA VAL A 279 -19.18 -14.40 3.03
C VAL A 279 -19.58 -14.74 4.48
N SER A 280 -19.45 -16.00 4.85
CA SER A 280 -19.82 -16.45 6.20
C SER A 280 -18.89 -15.86 7.26
N ILE A 281 -19.44 -15.70 8.49
CA ILE A 281 -18.65 -15.19 9.63
C ILE A 281 -17.44 -16.06 9.93
N ASP A 282 -17.54 -17.37 9.75
CA ASP A 282 -16.42 -18.30 9.97
C ASP A 282 -15.32 -18.12 8.93
N GLU A 283 -15.69 -17.81 7.68
CA GLU A 283 -14.72 -17.45 6.64
C GLU A 283 -14.05 -16.12 6.96
N ILE A 284 -14.80 -15.09 7.35
CA ILE A 284 -14.26 -13.79 7.76
C ILE A 284 -13.29 -13.96 8.93
N LYS A 285 -13.67 -14.69 9.98
CA LYS A 285 -12.80 -14.95 11.15
C LYS A 285 -11.53 -15.71 10.78
N ARG A 286 -11.61 -16.63 9.83
CA ARG A 286 -10.43 -17.32 9.29
C ARG A 286 -9.47 -16.36 8.61
N GLU A 287 -9.98 -15.41 7.82
CA GLU A 287 -9.15 -14.38 7.19
C GLU A 287 -8.58 -13.40 8.24
N CYS A 288 -9.38 -12.99 9.24
CA CYS A 288 -8.90 -12.19 10.37
C CYS A 288 -7.72 -12.84 11.12
N SER A 289 -7.73 -14.16 11.26
CA SER A 289 -6.67 -14.89 11.97
C SER A 289 -5.27 -14.81 11.33
N LYS A 290 -5.20 -14.44 10.05
CA LYS A 290 -3.94 -14.25 9.30
C LYS A 290 -3.30 -12.88 9.56
N LEU A 291 -4.07 -11.94 10.12
CA LEU A 291 -3.68 -10.54 10.29
C LEU A 291 -3.21 -10.27 11.70
N ASN A 292 -2.28 -9.35 11.88
CA ASN A 292 -1.70 -9.00 13.16
C ASN A 292 -2.37 -7.74 13.76
N GLY A 293 -2.14 -7.50 15.06
CA GLY A 293 -2.62 -6.29 15.73
C GLY A 293 -4.13 -6.28 16.00
N ASP A 294 -4.71 -5.10 15.95
CA ASP A 294 -6.15 -4.88 16.12
C ASP A 294 -6.87 -5.13 14.80
N VAL A 295 -7.66 -6.19 14.75
CA VAL A 295 -8.42 -6.59 13.56
C VAL A 295 -9.91 -6.47 13.84
N TYR A 296 -10.63 -5.88 12.90
CA TYR A 296 -12.07 -5.72 12.92
C TYR A 296 -12.69 -6.30 11.65
N TYR A 297 -13.97 -6.57 11.68
CA TYR A 297 -14.73 -6.95 10.49
C TYR A 297 -16.11 -6.30 10.47
N ILE A 298 -16.64 -6.10 9.28
CA ILE A 298 -17.98 -5.60 9.04
C ILE A 298 -18.93 -6.79 8.88
N LYS A 299 -20.10 -6.69 9.53
CA LYS A 299 -21.21 -7.62 9.41
C LYS A 299 -22.50 -6.84 9.33
N ASP A 300 -23.34 -7.17 8.37
CA ASP A 300 -24.67 -6.59 8.25
C ASP A 300 -25.66 -7.30 9.17
N GLU A 301 -25.88 -6.73 10.38
CA GLU A 301 -26.86 -7.26 11.35
C GLU A 301 -28.28 -6.72 11.14
N TRP A 302 -28.41 -5.70 10.30
CA TRP A 302 -29.70 -5.04 10.08
C TRP A 302 -30.35 -5.41 8.75
N ASP A 303 -29.74 -6.34 8.00
CA ASP A 303 -30.22 -6.77 6.68
C ASP A 303 -30.37 -5.62 5.67
N LEU A 304 -29.39 -4.71 5.68
CA LEU A 304 -29.38 -3.51 4.84
C LEU A 304 -28.86 -3.78 3.42
N LEU A 305 -28.08 -4.84 3.25
CA LEU A 305 -27.43 -5.22 2.01
C LEU A 305 -28.19 -6.38 1.33
N ASP A 306 -28.15 -6.44 0.02
CA ASP A 306 -28.58 -7.62 -0.73
C ASP A 306 -27.52 -8.74 -0.63
N LYS A 307 -27.90 -9.96 -0.97
CA LYS A 307 -27.09 -11.18 -0.71
C LYS A 307 -25.64 -11.12 -1.21
N LYS A 308 -25.35 -10.37 -2.27
CA LYS A 308 -24.03 -10.27 -2.88
C LYS A 308 -23.46 -8.86 -2.85
N ASP A 309 -24.07 -7.99 -2.07
CA ASP A 309 -23.58 -6.63 -1.94
C ASP A 309 -22.34 -6.57 -1.07
N SER A 310 -21.42 -5.73 -1.48
CA SER A 310 -20.36 -5.19 -0.64
C SER A 310 -20.92 -4.13 0.32
N PRO A 311 -20.31 -3.89 1.46
CA PRO A 311 -20.73 -2.82 2.37
C PRO A 311 -20.86 -1.42 1.75
N THR A 312 -20.27 -1.18 0.59
CA THR A 312 -20.29 0.09 -0.14
C THR A 312 -21.40 0.21 -1.17
N ASP A 313 -22.06 -0.90 -1.57
CA ASP A 313 -22.98 -0.93 -2.71
C ASP A 313 -24.29 -0.13 -2.49
N LYS A 314 -24.66 0.13 -1.25
CA LYS A 314 -25.87 0.90 -0.90
C LYS A 314 -25.58 2.37 -0.55
N GLY A 315 -24.38 2.87 -0.90
CA GLY A 315 -23.98 4.26 -0.72
C GLY A 315 -23.43 4.58 0.67
N ILE A 316 -23.03 5.84 0.82
CA ILE A 316 -22.25 6.32 1.96
C ILE A 316 -22.96 6.18 3.31
N ASP A 317 -24.27 6.37 3.36
CA ASP A 317 -25.03 6.31 4.64
C ASP A 317 -25.03 4.89 5.20
N ILE A 318 -25.25 3.88 4.35
CA ILE A 318 -25.21 2.47 4.73
C ILE A 318 -23.78 2.06 5.06
N TRP A 319 -22.80 2.47 4.25
CA TRP A 319 -21.38 2.28 4.55
C TRP A 319 -21.03 2.81 5.95
N ASN A 320 -21.34 4.05 6.25
CA ASN A 320 -21.05 4.66 7.55
C ASN A 320 -21.71 3.89 8.69
N LYS A 321 -22.97 3.50 8.54
CA LYS A 321 -23.69 2.72 9.57
C LYS A 321 -22.99 1.40 9.85
N LEU A 322 -22.59 0.67 8.82
CA LEU A 322 -21.88 -0.62 8.93
C LEU A 322 -20.46 -0.41 9.50
N TYR A 323 -19.74 0.57 9.00
CA TYR A 323 -18.37 0.85 9.40
C TYR A 323 -18.23 1.26 10.87
N TYR A 324 -19.10 2.14 11.37
CA TYR A 324 -19.06 2.56 12.77
C TYR A 324 -19.51 1.46 13.76
N ASN A 325 -20.21 0.44 13.28
CA ASN A 325 -20.67 -0.70 14.07
C ASN A 325 -19.88 -1.99 13.76
N LYS A 326 -18.64 -1.88 13.28
CA LYS A 326 -17.76 -3.01 13.04
C LYS A 326 -17.42 -3.78 14.32
N PHE A 327 -17.22 -5.08 14.19
CA PHE A 327 -16.92 -6.00 15.27
C PHE A 327 -15.43 -6.18 15.45
N LYS A 328 -14.96 -6.17 16.70
CA LYS A 328 -13.59 -6.55 17.00
C LYS A 328 -13.43 -8.06 16.87
N TYR A 329 -12.38 -8.50 16.18
CA TYR A 329 -12.01 -9.91 16.13
C TYR A 329 -11.25 -10.25 17.41
N GLU A 330 -11.80 -11.17 18.20
CA GLU A 330 -11.17 -11.76 19.36
C GLU A 330 -10.46 -13.06 18.95
N ARG A 331 -9.17 -13.16 19.27
CA ARG A 331 -8.30 -14.29 18.92
C ARG A 331 -8.51 -15.46 19.86
#